data_17a95597d20d266340ed60c9f30829f2
#
_entry.id   17a95597d20d266340ed60c9f30829f2
#
_cell.length_a   1.000
_cell.length_b   1.000
_cell.length_c   1.000
_cell.angle_alpha   90.00
_cell.angle_beta   90.00
_cell.angle_gamma   90.00
#
_symmetry.space_group_name_H-M   'P 1'
#
loop_
_entity.id
_entity.type
_entity.pdbx_description
1 polymer ?
#
loop_
_entity_poly.entity_id
_entity_poly.type
_entity_poly.pdbx_seq_one_letter_code
_entity_poly.pdbx_strand_id
1 'polypeptide(L)'
;MEAILDILSQKMENRFRRYRDYCIKGEKSLHIENELLKQESQYRVNTVQRERKIIVSLTSFPARFEKLHLVIRSLLVQTMPPDAIILYLDDDVEELPDSLRKLEKYGLQIEWRPGRIKPHKKYYYAIKEHPDDIVVTVDDDVMYP
;
A
#
# COMPACT_ATOMS: atom_id res chain seq x y z
N MET A 1 -0.86 -18.85 -33.08
CA MET A 1 -1.84 -18.82 -31.97
C MET A 1 -1.27 -19.47 -30.73
N GLU A 2 -0.67 -20.66 -30.81
CA GLU A 2 -0.03 -21.37 -29.67
C GLU A 2 1.06 -20.55 -29.00
N ALA A 3 1.98 -19.92 -29.74
CA ALA A 3 3.05 -19.10 -29.16
C ALA A 3 2.57 -17.90 -28.33
N ILE A 4 1.40 -17.34 -28.68
CA ILE A 4 0.78 -16.24 -27.90
C ILE A 4 0.17 -16.77 -26.61
N LEU A 5 -0.45 -17.96 -26.66
CA LEU A 5 -1.02 -18.62 -25.50
C LEU A 5 0.08 -19.06 -24.53
N ASP A 6 1.23 -19.51 -25.01
CA ASP A 6 2.41 -19.84 -24.18
C ASP A 6 3.00 -18.62 -23.51
N ILE A 7 3.12 -17.49 -24.22
CA ILE A 7 3.59 -16.23 -23.64
C ILE A 7 2.62 -15.71 -22.57
N LEU A 8 1.32 -15.81 -22.81
CA LEU A 8 0.30 -15.39 -21.85
C LEU A 8 0.27 -16.31 -20.63
N SER A 9 0.38 -17.64 -20.85
CA SER A 9 0.49 -18.63 -19.79
C SER A 9 1.72 -18.37 -18.92
N GLN A 10 2.87 -18.16 -19.53
CA GLN A 10 4.12 -17.89 -18.83
C GLN A 10 4.12 -16.55 -18.07
N LYS A 11 3.47 -15.52 -18.62
CA LYS A 11 3.24 -14.24 -17.92
C LYS A 11 2.30 -14.42 -16.74
N MET A 12 1.24 -15.21 -16.89
CA MET A 12 0.31 -15.53 -15.79
C MET A 12 1.01 -16.34 -14.70
N GLU A 13 1.77 -17.39 -15.05
CA GLU A 13 2.54 -18.17 -14.07
C GLU A 13 3.56 -17.33 -13.32
N ASN A 14 4.26 -16.44 -14.01
CA ASN A 14 5.21 -15.52 -13.38
C ASN A 14 4.50 -14.50 -12.47
N ARG A 15 3.30 -14.06 -12.85
CA ARG A 15 2.46 -13.19 -12.02
C ARG A 15 1.94 -13.92 -10.79
N PHE A 16 1.46 -15.17 -10.95
CA PHE A 16 1.04 -16.04 -9.83
C PHE A 16 2.21 -16.41 -8.93
N ARG A 17 3.39 -16.66 -9.48
CA ARG A 17 4.61 -16.95 -8.71
C ARG A 17 5.00 -15.74 -7.86
N ARG A 18 5.04 -14.53 -8.44
CA ARG A 18 5.25 -13.29 -7.70
C ARG A 18 4.17 -13.09 -6.63
N TYR A 19 2.91 -13.25 -6.97
CA TYR A 19 1.81 -13.13 -6.03
C TYR A 19 1.94 -14.12 -4.86
N ARG A 20 2.30 -15.37 -5.15
CA ARG A 20 2.57 -16.39 -4.13
C ARG A 20 3.79 -16.07 -3.27
N ASP A 21 4.84 -15.51 -3.87
CA ASP A 21 6.06 -15.12 -3.15
C ASP A 21 5.82 -13.88 -2.27
N TYR A 22 4.88 -13.01 -2.66
CA TYR A 22 4.42 -11.86 -1.88
C TYR A 22 3.31 -12.21 -0.88
N CYS A 23 2.68 -13.37 -0.97
CA CYS A 23 1.73 -13.83 0.05
C CYS A 23 2.48 -14.10 1.35
N ILE A 24 2.30 -13.20 2.30
CA ILE A 24 2.88 -13.29 3.64
C ILE A 24 2.25 -14.46 4.39
N LYS A 25 2.94 -15.61 4.45
CA LYS A 25 2.53 -16.77 5.23
C LYS A 25 3.61 -17.12 6.26
N GLY A 26 3.22 -17.16 7.54
CA GLY A 26 4.01 -17.70 8.64
C GLY A 26 5.43 -17.12 8.77
N GLU A 27 6.44 -17.98 8.76
CA GLU A 27 7.85 -17.61 9.00
C GLU A 27 8.41 -16.56 8.02
N LYS A 28 7.95 -16.57 6.77
CA LYS A 28 8.34 -15.53 5.79
C LYS A 28 7.84 -14.15 6.20
N SER A 29 6.64 -14.08 6.80
CA SER A 29 6.08 -12.82 7.30
C SER A 29 6.96 -12.20 8.38
N LEU A 30 7.40 -13.01 9.33
CA LEU A 30 8.25 -12.56 10.43
C LEU A 30 9.62 -12.08 9.93
N HIS A 31 10.20 -12.81 8.96
CA HIS A 31 11.48 -12.42 8.36
C HIS A 31 11.36 -11.06 7.66
N ILE A 32 10.34 -10.87 6.85
CA ILE A 32 10.09 -9.61 6.13
C ILE A 32 9.82 -8.46 7.12
N GLU A 33 9.02 -8.71 8.14
CA GLU A 33 8.77 -7.71 9.19
C GLU A 33 10.07 -7.27 9.85
N ASN A 34 10.93 -8.22 10.22
CA ASN A 34 12.22 -7.93 10.83
C ASN A 34 13.14 -7.12 9.89
N GLU A 35 13.17 -7.45 8.59
CA GLU A 35 13.95 -6.69 7.61
C GLU A 35 13.41 -5.26 7.44
N LEU A 36 12.10 -5.08 7.37
CA LEU A 36 11.49 -3.76 7.31
C LEU A 36 11.76 -2.96 8.60
N LEU A 37 11.66 -3.58 9.78
CA LEU A 37 11.95 -2.92 11.05
C LEU A 37 13.40 -2.42 11.15
N LYS A 38 14.36 -3.16 10.60
CA LYS A 38 15.77 -2.70 10.51
C LYS A 38 15.92 -1.42 9.67
N GLN A 39 15.00 -1.16 8.77
CA GLN A 39 14.99 0.02 7.91
C GLN A 39 14.15 1.17 8.47
N GLU A 40 13.66 1.09 9.69
CA GLU A 40 12.79 2.10 10.30
C GLU A 40 13.37 3.53 10.25
N SER A 41 14.71 3.66 10.35
CA SER A 41 15.39 4.96 10.20
C SER A 41 15.27 5.58 8.81
N GLN A 42 14.87 4.80 7.82
CA GLN A 42 14.67 5.24 6.43
C GLN A 42 13.22 5.57 6.11
N TYR A 43 12.28 5.29 7.01
CA TYR A 43 10.85 5.54 6.80
C TYR A 43 10.59 7.03 6.63
N ARG A 44 10.08 7.41 5.47
CA ARG A 44 9.74 8.79 5.18
C ARG A 44 8.77 8.93 4.01
N VAL A 45 8.09 10.03 3.99
CA VAL A 45 7.51 10.64 2.79
C VAL A 45 8.44 11.73 2.28
N ASN A 46 8.24 12.16 1.04
CA ASN A 46 9.02 13.25 0.47
C ASN A 46 8.66 14.58 1.15
N THR A 47 9.68 15.38 1.46
CA THR A 47 9.53 16.72 2.04
C THR A 47 9.97 17.83 1.08
N VAL A 48 10.51 17.46 -0.09
CA VAL A 48 10.96 18.39 -1.11
C VAL A 48 9.78 18.73 -2.02
N GLN A 49 9.57 20.03 -2.26
CA GLN A 49 8.49 20.49 -3.13
C GLN A 49 8.66 19.95 -4.55
N ARG A 50 7.59 19.40 -5.11
CA ARG A 50 7.45 18.96 -6.51
C ARG A 50 6.38 19.79 -7.20
N GLU A 51 6.49 19.93 -8.50
CA GLU A 51 5.45 20.59 -9.34
C GLU A 51 4.12 19.84 -9.22
N ARG A 52 4.18 18.50 -9.28
CA ARG A 52 3.04 17.60 -9.03
C ARG A 52 3.43 16.60 -7.95
N LYS A 53 2.63 16.50 -6.92
CA LYS A 53 2.87 15.55 -5.84
C LYS A 53 2.59 14.13 -6.30
N ILE A 54 3.24 13.16 -5.67
CA ILE A 54 2.95 11.73 -5.83
C ILE A 54 2.18 11.30 -4.58
N ILE A 55 0.92 11.01 -4.76
CA ILE A 55 0.01 10.54 -3.71
C ILE A 55 -0.17 9.04 -3.86
N VAL A 56 0.31 8.26 -2.91
CA VAL A 56 0.04 6.82 -2.84
C VAL A 56 -1.24 6.62 -2.06
N SER A 57 -2.19 5.93 -2.66
CA SER A 57 -3.52 5.74 -2.09
C SER A 57 -3.89 4.26 -2.02
N LEU A 58 -4.39 3.85 -0.86
CA LEU A 58 -4.89 2.50 -0.63
C LEU A 58 -6.15 2.52 0.23
N THR A 59 -6.87 1.40 0.23
CA THR A 59 -7.99 1.13 1.13
C THR A 59 -7.85 -0.26 1.71
N SER A 60 -8.38 -0.47 2.90
CA SER A 60 -8.38 -1.76 3.56
C SER A 60 -9.62 -1.90 4.45
N PHE A 61 -9.76 -3.03 5.12
CA PHE A 61 -10.85 -3.33 6.04
C PHE A 61 -10.34 -4.17 7.23
N PRO A 62 -11.06 -4.22 8.37
CA PRO A 62 -10.55 -4.77 9.63
C PRO A 62 -9.91 -6.17 9.54
N ALA A 63 -10.46 -7.07 8.74
CA ALA A 63 -9.92 -8.42 8.59
C ALA A 63 -8.50 -8.49 7.98
N ARG A 64 -8.01 -7.39 7.38
CA ARG A 64 -6.67 -7.28 6.76
C ARG A 64 -5.69 -6.42 7.55
N PHE A 65 -6.13 -5.76 8.61
CA PHE A 65 -5.29 -4.81 9.36
C PHE A 65 -4.07 -5.44 10.02
N GLU A 66 -4.14 -6.72 10.37
CA GLU A 66 -3.02 -7.44 11.03
C GLU A 66 -1.70 -7.29 10.26
N LYS A 67 -1.74 -7.35 8.92
CA LYS A 67 -0.55 -7.33 8.07
C LYS A 67 -0.39 -6.04 7.26
N LEU A 68 -1.37 -5.16 7.31
CA LEU A 68 -1.38 -3.92 6.53
C LEU A 68 -0.17 -3.03 6.86
N HIS A 69 0.29 -3.04 8.12
CA HIS A 69 1.47 -2.27 8.51
C HIS A 69 2.75 -2.65 7.72
N LEU A 70 2.87 -3.91 7.25
CA LEU A 70 4.01 -4.36 6.44
C LEU A 70 3.95 -3.73 5.04
N VAL A 71 2.76 -3.64 4.46
CA VAL A 71 2.53 -2.96 3.18
C VAL A 71 2.92 -1.48 3.28
N ILE A 72 2.43 -0.79 4.32
CA ILE A 72 2.76 0.63 4.53
C ILE A 72 4.27 0.82 4.74
N ARG A 73 4.92 -0.04 5.53
CA ARG A 73 6.37 0.01 5.75
C ARG A 73 7.14 -0.15 4.44
N SER A 74 6.72 -1.06 3.56
CA SER A 74 7.35 -1.23 2.25
C SER A 74 7.22 0.02 1.36
N LEU A 75 6.15 0.78 1.49
CA LEU A 75 5.95 2.05 0.79
C LEU A 75 6.81 3.19 1.37
N LEU A 76 7.11 3.15 2.67
CA LEU A 76 7.92 4.16 3.35
C LEU A 76 9.43 4.05 3.10
N VAL A 77 9.91 2.89 2.61
CA VAL A 77 11.34 2.66 2.28
C VAL A 77 11.67 2.80 0.80
N GLN A 78 10.72 3.28 0.00
CA GLN A 78 10.95 3.45 -1.44
C GLN A 78 12.09 4.42 -1.74
N THR A 79 12.90 4.12 -2.77
CA THR A 79 14.01 4.98 -3.22
C THR A 79 13.51 6.34 -3.69
N MET A 80 12.31 6.38 -4.27
CA MET A 80 11.58 7.62 -4.59
C MET A 80 10.35 7.72 -3.69
N PRO A 81 10.47 8.33 -2.51
CA PRO A 81 9.39 8.40 -1.56
C PRO A 81 8.20 9.23 -2.11
N PRO A 82 6.96 8.80 -1.89
CA PRO A 82 5.78 9.59 -2.23
C PRO A 82 5.69 10.84 -1.36
N ASP A 83 4.91 11.83 -1.79
CA ASP A 83 4.64 13.03 -0.99
C ASP A 83 3.59 12.78 0.10
N ALA A 84 2.71 11.81 -0.11
CA ALA A 84 1.78 11.31 0.91
C ALA A 84 1.43 9.84 0.67
N ILE A 85 1.15 9.12 1.74
CA ILE A 85 0.53 7.80 1.74
C ILE A 85 -0.81 7.94 2.46
N ILE A 86 -1.92 7.69 1.77
CA ILE A 86 -3.27 7.88 2.31
C ILE A 86 -4.00 6.56 2.35
N LEU A 87 -4.39 6.15 3.54
CA LEU A 87 -5.24 4.98 3.80
C LEU A 87 -6.69 5.45 3.98
N TYR A 88 -7.53 5.15 3.00
CA TYR A 88 -8.97 5.42 3.09
C TYR A 88 -9.72 4.24 3.71
N LEU A 89 -10.45 4.50 4.77
CA LEU A 89 -11.25 3.52 5.51
C LEU A 89 -12.74 3.85 5.42
N ASP A 90 -13.58 2.87 5.73
CA ASP A 90 -14.99 3.08 5.93
C ASP A 90 -15.24 3.83 7.26
N ASP A 91 -16.28 4.63 7.30
CA ASP A 91 -16.64 5.45 8.47
C ASP A 91 -17.14 4.63 9.67
N ASP A 92 -17.45 3.36 9.48
CA ASP A 92 -17.82 2.40 10.53
C ASP A 92 -16.60 1.68 11.15
N VAL A 93 -15.37 1.98 10.71
CA VAL A 93 -14.15 1.45 11.33
C VAL A 93 -13.80 2.24 12.58
N GLU A 94 -14.05 1.64 13.73
CA GLU A 94 -13.87 2.31 15.05
C GLU A 94 -12.43 2.14 15.57
N GLU A 95 -11.81 0.97 15.34
CA GLU A 95 -10.52 0.63 15.91
C GLU A 95 -9.46 0.37 14.86
N LEU A 96 -8.27 0.87 15.12
CA LEU A 96 -7.08 0.63 14.33
C LEU A 96 -5.97 0.04 15.21
N PRO A 97 -5.23 -0.97 14.72
CA PRO A 97 -4.07 -1.49 15.41
C PRO A 97 -3.02 -0.40 15.66
N ASP A 98 -2.37 -0.45 16.80
CA ASP A 98 -1.24 0.44 17.15
C ASP A 98 -0.12 0.38 16.11
N SER A 99 0.07 -0.77 15.47
CA SER A 99 1.05 -0.96 14.41
C SER A 99 0.82 -0.04 13.20
N LEU A 100 -0.44 0.34 12.91
CA LEU A 100 -0.79 1.30 11.88
C LEU A 100 -0.69 2.75 12.39
N ARG A 101 -1.23 3.03 13.57
CA ARG A 101 -1.17 4.38 14.18
C ARG A 101 0.27 4.88 14.34
N LYS A 102 1.19 4.01 14.73
CA LYS A 102 2.61 4.35 14.84
C LYS A 102 3.26 4.79 13.52
N LEU A 103 2.66 4.48 12.37
CA LEU A 103 3.19 4.87 11.07
C LEU A 103 2.78 6.30 10.65
N GLU A 104 1.81 6.90 11.33
CA GLU A 104 1.42 8.31 11.09
C GLU A 104 2.59 9.27 11.32
N LYS A 105 3.47 8.98 12.28
CA LYS A 105 4.69 9.77 12.52
C LYS A 105 5.67 9.80 11.34
N TYR A 106 5.56 8.85 10.41
CA TYR A 106 6.38 8.77 9.19
C TYR A 106 5.67 9.29 7.94
N GLY A 107 4.43 9.78 8.08
CA GLY A 107 3.67 10.40 7.00
C GLY A 107 2.52 9.56 6.44
N LEU A 108 2.14 8.45 7.10
CA LEU A 108 0.87 7.80 6.81
C LEU A 108 -0.28 8.73 7.23
N GLN A 109 -1.20 8.98 6.32
CA GLN A 109 -2.46 9.69 6.59
C GLN A 109 -3.59 8.66 6.58
N ILE A 110 -4.46 8.73 7.59
CA ILE A 110 -5.61 7.83 7.72
C ILE A 110 -6.87 8.66 7.59
N GLU A 111 -7.71 8.34 6.60
CA GLU A 111 -8.88 9.11 6.24
C GLU A 111 -10.12 8.24 6.25
N TRP A 112 -11.11 8.61 7.06
CA TRP A 112 -12.41 7.95 7.10
C TRP A 112 -13.35 8.63 6.11
N ARG A 113 -13.99 7.82 5.26
CA ARG A 113 -14.90 8.32 4.24
C ARG A 113 -16.19 7.50 4.22
N PRO A 114 -17.35 8.16 4.11
CA PRO A 114 -18.64 7.48 4.02
C PRO A 114 -18.78 6.69 2.73
N GLY A 115 -19.71 5.74 2.77
CA GLY A 115 -20.08 4.96 1.60
C GLY A 115 -19.23 3.71 1.39
N ARG A 116 -19.92 2.60 1.22
CA ARG A 116 -19.31 1.27 1.00
C ARG A 116 -18.95 1.05 -0.47
N ILE A 117 -18.12 1.93 -1.04
CA ILE A 117 -17.64 1.78 -2.42
C ILE A 117 -16.46 0.81 -2.54
N LYS A 118 -16.12 0.10 -1.44
CA LYS A 118 -15.11 -0.98 -1.36
C LYS A 118 -13.76 -0.56 -1.97
N PRO A 119 -13.13 -1.36 -2.89
CA PRO A 119 -11.81 -1.02 -3.43
C PRO A 119 -11.78 0.27 -4.26
N HIS A 120 -12.93 0.78 -4.67
CA HIS A 120 -13.00 2.03 -5.43
C HIS A 120 -12.65 3.26 -4.59
N LYS A 121 -12.66 3.17 -3.25
CA LYS A 121 -12.30 4.24 -2.33
C LYS A 121 -10.92 4.80 -2.61
N LYS A 122 -9.94 3.92 -2.86
CA LYS A 122 -8.53 4.31 -3.05
C LYS A 122 -8.30 5.25 -4.24
N TYR A 123 -9.11 5.19 -5.29
CA TYR A 123 -8.97 6.14 -6.39
C TYR A 123 -10.03 7.24 -6.39
N TYR A 124 -11.25 6.94 -5.95
CA TYR A 124 -12.35 7.90 -6.01
C TYR A 124 -12.06 9.15 -5.18
N TYR A 125 -11.71 8.97 -3.90
CA TYR A 125 -11.40 10.10 -3.03
C TYR A 125 -10.05 10.73 -3.37
N ALA A 126 -9.03 9.93 -3.64
CA ALA A 126 -7.70 10.44 -3.96
C ALA A 126 -7.70 11.34 -5.20
N ILE A 127 -8.37 10.95 -6.29
CA ILE A 127 -8.47 11.78 -7.50
C ILE A 127 -9.29 13.04 -7.23
N LYS A 128 -10.36 12.93 -6.45
CA LYS A 128 -11.22 14.07 -6.13
C LYS A 128 -10.50 15.11 -5.26
N GLU A 129 -9.69 14.66 -4.32
CA GLU A 129 -8.99 15.50 -3.34
C GLU A 129 -7.65 16.03 -3.88
N HIS A 130 -7.07 15.34 -4.87
CA HIS A 130 -5.78 15.65 -5.49
C HIS A 130 -5.88 15.70 -7.02
N PRO A 131 -6.72 16.59 -7.61
CA PRO A 131 -7.02 16.58 -9.04
C PRO A 131 -5.81 16.91 -9.93
N ASP A 132 -4.84 17.67 -9.40
CA ASP A 132 -3.66 18.11 -10.14
C ASP A 132 -2.41 17.25 -9.85
N ASP A 133 -2.52 16.31 -8.91
CA ASP A 133 -1.41 15.47 -8.47
C ASP A 133 -1.39 14.11 -9.19
N ILE A 134 -0.29 13.38 -9.02
CA ILE A 134 -0.15 12.00 -9.52
C ILE A 134 -0.67 11.05 -8.45
N VAL A 135 -1.78 10.40 -8.71
CA VAL A 135 -2.35 9.39 -7.81
C VAL A 135 -1.89 8.00 -8.22
N VAL A 136 -1.21 7.31 -7.32
CA VAL A 136 -0.78 5.92 -7.45
C VAL A 136 -1.61 5.06 -6.51
N THR A 137 -2.43 4.16 -7.06
CA THR A 137 -3.22 3.23 -6.25
C THR A 137 -2.47 1.93 -6.02
N VAL A 138 -2.48 1.45 -4.79
CA VAL A 138 -1.82 0.21 -4.37
C VAL A 138 -2.82 -0.72 -3.68
N ASP A 139 -2.45 -1.99 -3.57
CA ASP A 139 -3.24 -3.00 -2.88
C ASP A 139 -2.74 -3.19 -1.45
N ASP A 140 -3.64 -3.56 -0.54
CA ASP A 140 -3.39 -3.69 0.90
C ASP A 140 -2.79 -5.04 1.31
N ASP A 141 -2.57 -5.93 0.35
CA ASP A 141 -2.03 -7.28 0.53
C ASP A 141 -0.75 -7.55 -0.29
N VAL A 142 -0.18 -6.51 -0.89
CA VAL A 142 1.07 -6.57 -1.68
C VAL A 142 2.14 -5.71 -1.03
N MET A 143 3.33 -6.28 -0.80
CA MET A 143 4.51 -5.48 -0.44
C MET A 143 5.23 -5.04 -1.71
N TYR A 144 5.62 -3.78 -1.72
CA TYR A 144 6.27 -3.13 -2.86
C TYR A 144 7.79 -3.09 -2.59
N PRO A 145 8.61 -3.67 -3.52
CA PRO A 145 10.07 -3.71 -3.38
C PRO A 145 10.72 -2.34 -3.54
#